data_9353f4dfbde502c5d3d55b9c6bc57d28
#
_entry.id   9353f4dfbde502c5d3d55b9c6bc57d28
#
_cell.length_a   1.000
_cell.length_b   1.000
_cell.length_c   1.000
_cell.angle_alpha   90.00
_cell.angle_beta   90.00
_cell.angle_gamma   90.00
#
_symmetry.space_group_name_H-M   'P 1'
#
loop_
_entity.id
_entity.type
_entity.pdbx_description
1 polymer ?
#
loop_
_entity_poly.entity_id
_entity_poly.type
_entity_poly.pdbx_seq_one_letter_code
_entity_poly.pdbx_strand_id
1 'polypeptide(L)'
;MSPLRLLNPQSVPVDGTDSHLPAIDPAALTATALRQRFAHPPLWTPEFEGDGRFIAERTAAQAAVLVPLVQREDRGDGGLHVLLTRRTEHLRDHAGQISFPGGRSEPHDAGPAATALREAHEEVGLATAQVQVIGLLPTYTTITHFVVTPVVALVEPMDVSALSLDRFEVAEAFEVPLSWLMTPAHHRRHLFEAEGVRRQFLSMPWQGVGSAGQAREFFIWGATAAMLRNLYRFLRA
;
A
#
# COMPACT_ATOMS: atom_id res chain seq x y z
N MET A 1 -8.99 -14.23 -22.70
CA MET A 1 -9.24 -14.85 -21.37
C MET A 1 -9.35 -13.73 -20.37
N SER A 2 -10.44 -13.65 -19.61
CA SER A 2 -10.58 -12.62 -18.56
C SER A 2 -9.52 -12.86 -17.46
N PRO A 3 -8.90 -11.81 -16.92
CA PRO A 3 -7.99 -11.97 -15.80
C PRO A 3 -8.73 -12.62 -14.63
N LEU A 4 -8.12 -13.61 -14.02
CA LEU A 4 -8.66 -14.30 -12.85
C LEU A 4 -8.93 -13.30 -11.72
N ARG A 5 -10.20 -12.94 -11.56
CA ARG A 5 -10.65 -12.16 -10.41
C ARG A 5 -10.95 -13.12 -9.26
N LEU A 6 -10.24 -12.99 -8.16
CA LEU A 6 -10.67 -13.59 -6.92
C LEU A 6 -11.92 -12.82 -6.46
N LEU A 7 -13.09 -13.43 -6.62
CA LEU A 7 -14.39 -12.76 -6.39
C LEU A 7 -14.58 -12.34 -4.92
N ASN A 8 -14.03 -13.11 -3.98
CA ASN A 8 -14.05 -12.79 -2.55
C ASN A 8 -12.76 -13.24 -1.87
N PRO A 9 -11.74 -12.39 -1.75
CA PRO A 9 -10.47 -12.75 -1.11
C PRO A 9 -10.62 -13.06 0.38
N GLN A 10 -11.61 -12.48 1.07
CA GLN A 10 -11.87 -12.74 2.48
C GLN A 10 -12.37 -14.16 2.75
N SER A 11 -12.94 -14.84 1.74
CA SER A 11 -13.38 -16.23 1.86
C SER A 11 -12.26 -17.26 1.73
N VAL A 12 -11.07 -16.85 1.28
CA VAL A 12 -9.92 -17.76 1.18
C VAL A 12 -9.34 -18.00 2.56
N PRO A 13 -9.23 -19.28 3.01
CA PRO A 13 -8.68 -19.60 4.31
C PRO A 13 -7.27 -19.04 4.52
N VAL A 14 -6.96 -18.70 5.77
CA VAL A 14 -5.59 -18.37 6.18
C VAL A 14 -4.79 -19.67 6.28
N ASP A 15 -3.74 -19.79 5.49
CA ASP A 15 -2.82 -20.93 5.51
C ASP A 15 -1.78 -20.80 6.65
N GLY A 16 -1.45 -19.57 7.04
CA GLY A 16 -0.51 -19.27 8.11
C GLY A 16 -0.23 -17.78 8.27
N THR A 17 0.61 -17.48 9.26
CA THR A 17 1.12 -16.13 9.51
C THR A 17 2.65 -16.15 9.53
N ASP A 18 3.25 -14.98 9.37
CA ASP A 18 4.71 -14.84 9.44
C ASP A 18 5.20 -14.49 10.87
N SER A 19 4.50 -14.95 11.90
CA SER A 19 4.82 -14.70 13.32
C SER A 19 6.20 -15.17 13.78
N HIS A 20 6.84 -16.05 12.99
CA HIS A 20 8.22 -16.48 13.21
C HIS A 20 9.27 -15.39 12.86
N LEU A 21 8.87 -14.34 12.14
CA LEU A 21 9.72 -13.22 11.80
C LEU A 21 9.57 -12.11 12.84
N PRO A 22 10.65 -11.41 13.25
CA PRO A 22 10.55 -10.34 14.22
C PRO A 22 9.89 -9.09 13.62
N ALA A 23 9.17 -8.34 14.46
CA ALA A 23 8.73 -7.00 14.13
C ALA A 23 9.93 -6.06 13.92
N ILE A 24 9.72 -4.98 13.16
CA ILE A 24 10.72 -3.91 13.07
C ILE A 24 10.75 -3.15 14.39
N ASP A 25 11.96 -2.84 14.87
CA ASP A 25 12.15 -2.04 16.08
C ASP A 25 11.47 -0.67 15.91
N PRO A 26 10.66 -0.21 16.86
CA PRO A 26 10.04 1.11 16.83
C PRO A 26 11.03 2.25 16.61
N ALA A 27 12.26 2.14 17.11
CA ALA A 27 13.31 3.13 16.89
C ALA A 27 13.69 3.28 15.39
N ALA A 28 13.55 2.20 14.59
CA ALA A 28 13.78 2.21 13.15
C ALA A 28 12.57 2.74 12.34
N LEU A 29 11.40 2.92 12.97
CA LEU A 29 10.16 3.41 12.36
C LEU A 29 9.94 4.92 12.59
N THR A 30 10.97 5.66 13.00
CA THR A 30 10.90 7.11 13.11
C THR A 30 11.17 7.80 11.78
N ALA A 31 10.66 9.02 11.59
CA ALA A 31 10.91 9.81 10.38
C ALA A 31 12.41 9.98 10.09
N THR A 32 13.22 10.21 11.12
CA THR A 32 14.68 10.34 11.00
C THR A 32 15.34 9.03 10.56
N ALA A 33 14.98 7.90 11.19
CA ALA A 33 15.53 6.60 10.84
C ALA A 33 15.18 6.20 9.41
N LEU A 34 13.93 6.46 8.97
CA LEU A 34 13.51 6.18 7.60
C LEU A 34 14.24 7.04 6.57
N ARG A 35 14.43 8.35 6.82
CA ARG A 35 15.27 9.20 5.95
C ARG A 35 16.66 8.63 5.77
N GLN A 36 17.29 8.23 6.87
CA GLN A 36 18.63 7.62 6.85
C GLN A 36 18.64 6.30 6.10
N ARG A 37 17.63 5.45 6.31
CA ARG A 37 17.51 4.14 5.65
C ARG A 37 17.37 4.28 4.13
N PHE A 38 16.55 5.23 3.63
CA PHE A 38 16.37 5.49 2.21
C PHE A 38 17.57 6.23 1.59
N ALA A 39 18.28 7.06 2.35
CA ALA A 39 19.51 7.71 1.89
C ALA A 39 20.69 6.73 1.73
N HIS A 40 20.70 5.65 2.54
CA HIS A 40 21.75 4.62 2.54
C HIS A 40 21.09 3.23 2.48
N PRO A 41 20.51 2.86 1.32
CA PRO A 41 19.76 1.62 1.22
C PRO A 41 20.68 0.40 1.36
N PRO A 42 20.27 -0.64 2.09
CA PRO A 42 21.02 -1.88 2.18
C PRO A 42 20.95 -2.66 0.88
N LEU A 43 21.77 -3.68 0.74
CA LEU A 43 21.55 -4.73 -0.26
C LEU A 43 20.38 -5.59 0.18
N TRP A 44 19.33 -5.65 -0.63
CA TRP A 44 18.13 -6.44 -0.36
C TRP A 44 17.40 -6.79 -1.65
N THR A 45 16.47 -7.73 -1.57
CA THR A 45 15.59 -8.12 -2.67
C THR A 45 14.14 -8.10 -2.21
N PRO A 46 13.20 -7.64 -3.06
CA PRO A 46 11.79 -7.71 -2.75
C PRO A 46 11.34 -9.17 -2.61
N GLU A 47 10.40 -9.44 -1.70
CA GLU A 47 9.79 -10.76 -1.57
C GLU A 47 8.73 -10.98 -2.67
N PHE A 48 8.09 -9.91 -3.11
CA PHE A 48 7.06 -9.92 -4.15
C PHE A 48 7.40 -8.93 -5.27
N GLU A 49 7.60 -9.44 -6.47
CA GLU A 49 7.83 -8.63 -7.68
C GLU A 49 6.53 -8.39 -8.47
N GLY A 50 5.47 -9.13 -8.15
CA GLY A 50 4.17 -9.03 -8.79
C GLY A 50 3.24 -10.19 -8.46
N ASP A 51 1.99 -10.08 -8.90
CA ASP A 51 0.94 -11.08 -8.72
C ASP A 51 0.57 -11.82 -10.01
N GLY A 52 1.25 -11.52 -11.12
CA GLY A 52 1.02 -12.13 -12.43
C GLY A 52 2.27 -12.42 -13.23
N ARG A 53 2.22 -13.47 -14.07
CA ARG A 53 3.18 -13.62 -15.15
C ARG A 53 2.82 -12.64 -16.26
N PHE A 54 3.82 -11.92 -16.77
CA PHE A 54 3.66 -11.15 -18.00
C PHE A 54 3.12 -12.06 -19.12
N ILE A 55 1.96 -11.73 -19.65
CA ILE A 55 1.58 -12.19 -20.97
C ILE A 55 2.35 -11.28 -21.92
N ALA A 56 3.36 -11.83 -22.57
CA ALA A 56 4.38 -11.11 -23.36
C ALA A 56 3.87 -10.21 -24.51
N GLU A 57 2.57 -10.16 -24.75
CA GLU A 57 1.98 -9.49 -25.92
C GLU A 57 1.41 -8.08 -25.62
N ARG A 58 1.45 -7.60 -24.38
CA ARG A 58 0.98 -6.24 -24.05
C ARG A 58 2.04 -5.43 -23.33
N THR A 59 2.29 -4.23 -23.84
CA THR A 59 3.11 -3.24 -23.12
C THR A 59 2.42 -2.89 -21.81
N ALA A 60 3.10 -3.16 -20.70
CA ALA A 60 2.58 -2.83 -19.38
C ALA A 60 2.49 -1.30 -19.20
N ALA A 61 1.37 -0.84 -18.67
CA ALA A 61 1.21 0.58 -18.36
C ALA A 61 2.00 0.95 -17.10
N GLN A 62 2.66 2.10 -17.12
CA GLN A 62 3.35 2.62 -15.95
C GLN A 62 2.35 3.25 -15.00
N ALA A 63 2.55 3.03 -13.71
CA ALA A 63 1.77 3.60 -12.63
C ALA A 63 2.66 3.90 -11.42
N ALA A 64 2.20 4.77 -10.55
CA ALA A 64 2.86 4.99 -9.27
C ALA A 64 1.84 5.16 -8.16
N VAL A 65 2.20 4.73 -6.96
CA VAL A 65 1.40 4.93 -5.75
C VAL A 65 2.23 5.64 -4.70
N LEU A 66 1.61 6.52 -3.95
CA LEU A 66 2.21 7.14 -2.79
C LEU A 66 2.05 6.21 -1.59
N VAL A 67 3.13 5.91 -0.87
CA VAL A 67 3.11 5.28 0.45
C VAL A 67 3.28 6.41 1.48
N PRO A 68 2.20 7.09 1.89
CA PRO A 68 2.28 8.28 2.71
C PRO A 68 2.39 7.87 4.19
N LEU A 69 3.48 8.28 4.82
CA LEU A 69 3.78 8.04 6.23
C LEU A 69 3.50 9.33 7.01
N VAL A 70 2.29 9.43 7.55
CA VAL A 70 1.81 10.60 8.29
C VAL A 70 2.41 10.62 9.68
N GLN A 71 2.99 11.74 10.07
CA GLN A 71 3.56 11.92 11.41
C GLN A 71 2.44 12.15 12.44
N ARG A 72 2.47 11.38 13.54
CA ARG A 72 1.50 11.43 14.65
C ARG A 72 2.23 11.56 15.98
N GLU A 73 2.30 12.77 16.49
CA GLU A 73 2.92 13.04 17.81
C GLU A 73 1.92 12.89 18.96
N ASP A 74 0.64 13.05 18.67
CA ASP A 74 -0.47 13.15 19.62
C ASP A 74 -1.15 11.81 19.96
N ARG A 75 -0.81 10.74 19.24
CA ARG A 75 -1.32 9.41 19.55
C ARG A 75 -0.34 8.66 20.45
N GLY A 76 -0.87 7.97 21.46
CA GLY A 76 -0.08 7.25 22.47
C GLY A 76 0.85 6.15 21.93
N ASP A 77 0.72 5.80 20.64
CA ASP A 77 1.61 4.94 19.89
C ASP A 77 2.74 5.72 19.18
N GLY A 78 2.77 7.05 19.35
CA GLY A 78 3.81 8.04 19.02
C GLY A 78 4.63 7.72 17.79
N GLY A 79 4.03 7.70 16.56
CA GLY A 79 4.78 7.25 15.44
C GLY A 79 4.24 7.68 14.08
N LEU A 80 4.65 6.94 13.05
CA LEU A 80 4.19 7.11 11.69
C LEU A 80 2.97 6.22 11.43
N HIS A 81 2.00 6.77 10.72
CA HIS A 81 0.82 6.05 10.25
C HIS A 81 0.78 6.04 8.72
N VAL A 82 0.44 4.91 8.14
CA VAL A 82 0.24 4.79 6.69
C VAL A 82 -1.16 5.24 6.35
N LEU A 83 -1.30 6.27 5.49
CA LEU A 83 -2.57 6.67 4.92
C LEU A 83 -2.94 5.72 3.78
N LEU A 84 -4.13 5.17 3.86
CA LEU A 84 -4.72 4.28 2.85
C LEU A 84 -6.10 4.78 2.44
N THR A 85 -6.54 4.39 1.26
CA THR A 85 -7.86 4.68 0.72
C THR A 85 -8.66 3.40 0.53
N ARG A 86 -9.98 3.50 0.64
CA ARG A 86 -10.90 2.47 0.18
C ARG A 86 -11.61 2.98 -1.08
N ARG A 87 -11.50 2.25 -2.16
CA ARG A 87 -12.15 2.57 -3.43
C ARG A 87 -13.66 2.43 -3.32
N THR A 88 -14.38 3.21 -4.12
CA THR A 88 -15.84 3.13 -4.18
C THR A 88 -16.32 1.81 -4.77
N GLU A 89 -17.53 1.38 -4.39
CA GLU A 89 -18.11 0.10 -4.81
C GLU A 89 -18.61 0.10 -6.28
N HIS A 90 -18.82 1.28 -6.87
CA HIS A 90 -19.36 1.39 -8.23
C HIS A 90 -18.28 1.33 -9.32
N LEU A 91 -17.01 1.35 -8.96
CA LEU A 91 -15.91 1.20 -9.92
C LEU A 91 -15.92 -0.19 -10.55
N ARG A 92 -15.59 -0.27 -11.84
CA ARG A 92 -15.53 -1.55 -12.58
C ARG A 92 -14.38 -2.43 -12.10
N ASP A 93 -13.27 -1.81 -11.73
CA ASP A 93 -12.06 -2.49 -11.32
C ASP A 93 -11.70 -2.13 -9.88
N HIS A 94 -11.36 -3.16 -9.10
CA HIS A 94 -10.92 -3.01 -7.72
C HIS A 94 -11.94 -2.34 -6.78
N ALA A 95 -13.25 -2.50 -7.05
CA ALA A 95 -14.32 -1.96 -6.20
C ALA A 95 -14.16 -2.37 -4.73
N GLY A 96 -14.29 -1.41 -3.81
CA GLY A 96 -14.17 -1.64 -2.37
C GLY A 96 -12.79 -2.04 -1.86
N GLN A 97 -11.77 -2.16 -2.73
CA GLN A 97 -10.42 -2.54 -2.33
C GLN A 97 -9.71 -1.40 -1.60
N ILE A 98 -8.80 -1.80 -0.72
CA ILE A 98 -7.92 -0.88 -0.01
C ILE A 98 -6.62 -0.75 -0.80
N SER A 99 -6.23 0.50 -1.07
CA SER A 99 -5.04 0.84 -1.84
C SER A 99 -4.31 2.02 -1.22
N PHE A 100 -3.08 2.22 -1.65
CA PHE A 100 -2.43 3.51 -1.56
C PHE A 100 -3.07 4.49 -2.55
N PRO A 101 -3.07 5.81 -2.28
CA PRO A 101 -3.37 6.81 -3.29
C PRO A 101 -2.41 6.67 -4.48
N GLY A 102 -2.93 6.69 -5.70
CA GLY A 102 -2.09 6.54 -6.87
C GLY A 102 -2.81 6.03 -8.10
N GLY A 103 -2.15 6.12 -9.24
CA GLY A 103 -2.74 5.77 -10.50
C GLY A 103 -1.74 5.70 -11.65
N ARG A 104 -2.25 5.85 -12.87
CA ARG A 104 -1.50 5.72 -14.10
C ARG A 104 -0.61 6.94 -14.33
N SER A 105 0.63 6.69 -14.80
CA SER A 105 1.50 7.78 -15.24
C SER A 105 0.98 8.45 -16.49
N GLU A 106 1.01 9.78 -16.50
CA GLU A 106 0.64 10.61 -17.63
C GLU A 106 1.87 11.17 -18.35
N PRO A 107 1.75 11.57 -19.65
CA PRO A 107 2.89 12.03 -20.44
C PRO A 107 3.63 13.24 -19.87
N HIS A 108 2.96 14.06 -19.05
CA HIS A 108 3.55 15.25 -18.44
C HIS A 108 4.15 14.98 -17.04
N ASP A 109 3.97 13.80 -16.48
CA ASP A 109 4.59 13.43 -15.21
C ASP A 109 6.11 13.29 -15.38
N ALA A 110 6.87 14.02 -14.57
CA ALA A 110 8.34 13.99 -14.62
C ALA A 110 8.96 12.68 -14.08
N GLY A 111 8.12 11.70 -13.72
CA GLY A 111 8.52 10.39 -13.22
C GLY A 111 7.57 9.88 -12.12
N PRO A 112 7.87 8.70 -11.53
CA PRO A 112 6.96 8.05 -10.60
C PRO A 112 6.57 8.91 -9.39
N ALA A 113 7.50 9.73 -8.88
CA ALA A 113 7.21 10.62 -7.76
C ALA A 113 6.18 11.70 -8.16
N ALA A 114 6.29 12.27 -9.37
CA ALA A 114 5.33 13.25 -9.86
C ALA A 114 3.95 12.62 -10.05
N THR A 115 3.87 11.41 -10.64
CA THR A 115 2.62 10.64 -10.77
C THR A 115 1.97 10.42 -9.40
N ALA A 116 2.72 9.87 -8.43
CA ALA A 116 2.18 9.54 -7.12
C ALA A 116 1.68 10.78 -6.34
N LEU A 117 2.38 11.91 -6.45
CA LEU A 117 1.99 13.17 -5.81
C LEU A 117 0.75 13.77 -6.48
N ARG A 118 0.66 13.77 -7.82
CA ARG A 118 -0.50 14.24 -8.57
C ARG A 118 -1.74 13.44 -8.19
N GLU A 119 -1.66 12.12 -8.28
CA GLU A 119 -2.77 11.22 -7.96
C GLU A 119 -3.22 11.36 -6.50
N ALA A 120 -2.29 11.45 -5.54
CA ALA A 120 -2.63 11.68 -4.14
C ALA A 120 -3.32 13.04 -3.92
N HIS A 121 -2.96 14.06 -4.67
CA HIS A 121 -3.65 15.33 -4.63
C HIS A 121 -5.06 15.23 -5.22
N GLU A 122 -5.23 14.56 -6.36
CA GLU A 122 -6.50 14.37 -7.05
C GLU A 122 -7.47 13.49 -6.23
N GLU A 123 -7.00 12.34 -5.73
CA GLU A 123 -7.84 11.37 -5.02
C GLU A 123 -8.24 11.81 -3.60
N VAL A 124 -7.29 12.39 -2.85
CA VAL A 124 -7.50 12.68 -1.42
C VAL A 124 -7.23 14.14 -1.02
N GLY A 125 -6.87 15.01 -1.96
CA GLY A 125 -6.59 16.42 -1.67
C GLY A 125 -5.30 16.65 -0.88
N LEU A 126 -4.37 15.67 -0.87
CA LEU A 126 -3.11 15.80 -0.16
C LEU A 126 -2.21 16.83 -0.84
N ALA A 127 -1.95 17.96 -0.15
CA ALA A 127 -1.14 19.04 -0.72
C ALA A 127 0.33 18.60 -0.85
N THR A 128 0.89 18.74 -2.04
CA THR A 128 2.29 18.36 -2.33
C THR A 128 3.29 19.06 -1.40
N ALA A 129 3.00 20.28 -0.95
CA ALA A 129 3.86 21.02 -0.02
C ALA A 129 4.00 20.36 1.37
N GLN A 130 3.05 19.47 1.74
CA GLN A 130 3.07 18.70 3.00
C GLN A 130 3.79 17.36 2.86
N VAL A 131 4.29 17.01 1.66
CA VAL A 131 4.80 15.69 1.34
C VAL A 131 6.29 15.75 1.02
N GLN A 132 7.10 15.04 1.80
CA GLN A 132 8.51 14.84 1.55
C GLN A 132 8.74 13.44 1.01
N VAL A 133 8.99 13.28 -0.28
CA VAL A 133 9.43 12.00 -0.85
C VAL A 133 10.81 11.65 -0.30
N ILE A 134 10.95 10.45 0.27
CA ILE A 134 12.20 9.95 0.85
C ILE A 134 12.83 8.83 0.05
N GLY A 135 12.08 8.16 -0.85
CA GLY A 135 12.63 7.14 -1.73
C GLY A 135 11.59 6.32 -2.47
N LEU A 136 12.06 5.36 -3.23
CA LEU A 136 11.26 4.44 -4.02
C LEU A 136 11.51 3.01 -3.55
N LEU A 137 10.50 2.17 -3.63
CA LEU A 137 10.66 0.72 -3.54
C LEU A 137 10.72 0.10 -4.95
N PRO A 138 11.22 -1.13 -5.10
CA PRO A 138 11.17 -1.86 -6.35
C PRO A 138 9.74 -1.93 -6.91
N THR A 139 9.65 -1.90 -8.24
CA THR A 139 8.37 -1.97 -8.93
C THR A 139 7.63 -3.28 -8.64
N TYR A 140 6.31 -3.21 -8.68
CA TYR A 140 5.41 -4.33 -8.53
C TYR A 140 4.55 -4.48 -9.78
N THR A 141 4.55 -5.67 -10.39
CA THR A 141 3.75 -5.93 -11.59
C THR A 141 2.42 -6.55 -11.24
N THR A 142 1.33 -5.86 -11.56
CA THR A 142 -0.02 -6.34 -11.28
C THR A 142 -0.55 -7.28 -12.38
N ILE A 143 -1.49 -8.15 -12.02
CA ILE A 143 -2.20 -9.01 -12.99
C ILE A 143 -3.00 -8.19 -14.02
N THR A 144 -3.30 -6.93 -13.73
CA THR A 144 -3.97 -5.98 -14.63
C THR A 144 -3.02 -5.26 -15.58
N HIS A 145 -1.77 -5.74 -15.69
CA HIS A 145 -0.71 -5.21 -16.57
C HIS A 145 -0.25 -3.79 -16.26
N PHE A 146 -0.18 -3.44 -14.98
CA PHE A 146 0.52 -2.23 -14.54
C PHE A 146 1.86 -2.59 -13.93
N VAL A 147 2.90 -1.80 -14.24
CA VAL A 147 4.15 -1.72 -13.49
C VAL A 147 4.01 -0.56 -12.52
N VAL A 148 3.81 -0.87 -11.26
CA VAL A 148 3.54 0.11 -10.20
C VAL A 148 4.83 0.41 -9.44
N THR A 149 5.20 1.69 -9.34
CA THR A 149 6.31 2.15 -8.51
C THR A 149 5.78 2.69 -7.18
N PRO A 150 6.09 2.05 -6.03
CA PRO A 150 5.74 2.62 -4.73
C PRO A 150 6.71 3.74 -4.37
N VAL A 151 6.17 4.94 -4.12
CA VAL A 151 6.88 6.15 -3.73
C VAL A 151 6.65 6.37 -2.25
N VAL A 152 7.70 6.22 -1.43
CA VAL A 152 7.60 6.39 0.01
C VAL A 152 7.84 7.85 0.38
N ALA A 153 6.93 8.40 1.17
CA ALA A 153 7.00 9.80 1.57
C ALA A 153 6.59 10.01 3.02
N LEU A 154 7.24 10.95 3.67
CA LEU A 154 6.81 11.50 4.97
C LEU A 154 5.80 12.60 4.72
N VAL A 155 4.74 12.60 5.49
CA VAL A 155 3.67 13.62 5.44
C VAL A 155 3.62 14.35 6.77
N GLU A 156 3.51 15.68 6.71
CA GLU A 156 3.32 16.50 7.90
C GLU A 156 2.06 16.10 8.68
N PRO A 157 1.99 16.35 9.98
CA PRO A 157 0.79 16.09 10.77
C PRO A 157 -0.43 16.74 10.14
N MET A 158 -1.48 15.97 9.91
CA MET A 158 -2.71 16.45 9.29
C MET A 158 -3.94 15.76 9.90
N ASP A 159 -5.11 16.37 9.78
CA ASP A 159 -6.37 15.71 10.08
C ASP A 159 -6.88 14.97 8.84
N VAL A 160 -6.95 13.64 8.91
CA VAL A 160 -7.48 12.81 7.80
C VAL A 160 -8.93 13.15 7.49
N SER A 161 -9.72 13.59 8.49
CA SER A 161 -11.11 14.00 8.26
C SER A 161 -11.24 15.28 7.44
N ALA A 162 -10.16 16.09 7.38
CA ALA A 162 -10.12 17.33 6.59
C ALA A 162 -9.69 17.11 5.13
N LEU A 163 -9.32 15.88 4.75
CA LEU A 163 -8.97 15.56 3.36
C LEU A 163 -10.17 15.74 2.42
N SER A 164 -9.88 16.30 1.24
CA SER A 164 -10.86 16.49 0.17
C SER A 164 -10.87 15.26 -0.75
N LEU A 165 -11.70 14.27 -0.43
CA LEU A 165 -11.76 13.03 -1.21
C LEU A 165 -12.51 13.24 -2.54
N ASP A 166 -11.96 12.74 -3.63
CA ASP A 166 -12.74 12.50 -4.84
C ASP A 166 -13.77 11.39 -4.57
N ARG A 167 -15.00 11.77 -4.34
CA ARG A 167 -16.10 10.86 -3.98
C ARG A 167 -16.48 9.89 -5.10
N PHE A 168 -16.00 10.12 -6.31
CA PHE A 168 -16.18 9.18 -7.40
C PHE A 168 -15.24 7.98 -7.26
N GLU A 169 -13.99 8.21 -6.84
CA GLU A 169 -12.98 7.15 -6.73
C GLU A 169 -12.80 6.64 -5.31
N VAL A 170 -12.81 7.52 -4.31
CA VAL A 170 -12.47 7.23 -2.92
C VAL A 170 -13.69 7.30 -2.02
N ALA A 171 -14.09 6.15 -1.46
CA ALA A 171 -15.18 6.06 -0.49
C ALA A 171 -14.77 6.60 0.88
N GLU A 172 -13.55 6.31 1.31
CA GLU A 172 -12.98 6.78 2.58
C GLU A 172 -11.45 6.73 2.57
N ALA A 173 -10.83 7.58 3.39
CA ALA A 173 -9.41 7.51 3.74
C ALA A 173 -9.27 7.19 5.23
N PHE A 174 -8.25 6.41 5.59
CA PHE A 174 -7.98 6.01 6.97
C PHE A 174 -6.50 5.76 7.18
N GLU A 175 -6.10 5.65 8.43
CA GLU A 175 -4.71 5.44 8.81
C GLU A 175 -4.51 4.13 9.57
N VAL A 176 -3.36 3.52 9.34
CA VAL A 176 -2.90 2.33 10.06
C VAL A 176 -1.52 2.60 10.65
N PRO A 177 -1.27 2.32 11.95
CA PRO A 177 0.06 2.48 12.52
C PRO A 177 1.12 1.72 11.73
N LEU A 178 2.21 2.39 11.35
CA LEU A 178 3.30 1.74 10.63
C LEU A 178 3.88 0.57 11.44
N SER A 179 3.99 0.73 12.76
CA SER A 179 4.44 -0.33 13.67
C SER A 179 3.60 -1.61 13.58
N TRP A 180 2.27 -1.46 13.44
CA TRP A 180 1.38 -2.59 13.26
C TRP A 180 1.60 -3.29 11.92
N LEU A 181 1.72 -2.52 10.83
CA LEU A 181 2.00 -3.05 9.49
C LEU A 181 3.38 -3.68 9.37
N MET A 182 4.34 -3.23 10.18
CA MET A 182 5.71 -3.77 10.20
C MET A 182 5.89 -4.91 11.23
N THR A 183 4.80 -5.47 11.72
CA THR A 183 4.75 -6.64 12.61
C THR A 183 4.28 -7.88 11.83
N PRO A 184 5.18 -8.81 11.44
CA PRO A 184 4.84 -9.94 10.57
C PRO A 184 3.81 -10.92 11.13
N ALA A 185 3.55 -10.93 12.43
CA ALA A 185 2.45 -11.69 13.02
C ALA A 185 1.07 -11.30 12.45
N HIS A 186 0.94 -10.08 11.92
CA HIS A 186 -0.26 -9.59 11.26
C HIS A 186 -0.31 -9.90 9.76
N HIS A 187 0.78 -10.44 9.18
CA HIS A 187 0.84 -10.81 7.77
C HIS A 187 0.30 -12.23 7.61
N ARG A 188 -0.92 -12.34 7.10
CA ARG A 188 -1.60 -13.61 6.85
C ARG A 188 -1.31 -14.08 5.44
N ARG A 189 -0.94 -15.35 5.28
CA ARG A 189 -0.76 -16.01 3.98
C ARG A 189 -2.02 -16.74 3.60
N HIS A 190 -2.41 -16.59 2.35
CA HIS A 190 -3.56 -17.28 1.78
C HIS A 190 -3.11 -18.05 0.55
N LEU A 191 -3.58 -19.29 0.45
CA LEU A 191 -3.32 -20.16 -0.69
C LEU A 191 -4.65 -20.48 -1.35
N PHE A 192 -4.68 -20.38 -2.67
CA PHE A 192 -5.84 -20.76 -3.46
C PHE A 192 -5.40 -21.38 -4.79
N GLU A 193 -6.26 -22.18 -5.37
CA GLU A 193 -6.04 -22.75 -6.69
C GLU A 193 -6.89 -22.03 -7.73
N ALA A 194 -6.26 -21.69 -8.84
CA ALA A 194 -6.95 -21.08 -9.95
C ALA A 194 -6.33 -21.57 -11.27
N GLU A 195 -7.17 -22.07 -12.17
CA GLU A 195 -6.75 -22.67 -13.46
C GLU A 195 -5.68 -23.77 -13.29
N GLY A 196 -5.79 -24.60 -12.25
CA GLY A 196 -4.82 -25.67 -11.96
C GLY A 196 -3.47 -25.17 -11.45
N VAL A 197 -3.34 -23.88 -11.13
CA VAL A 197 -2.12 -23.28 -10.58
C VAL A 197 -2.36 -22.84 -9.14
N ARG A 198 -1.50 -23.32 -8.23
CA ARG A 198 -1.49 -22.85 -6.85
C ARG A 198 -0.93 -21.43 -6.79
N ARG A 199 -1.69 -20.52 -6.22
CA ARG A 199 -1.37 -19.11 -6.06
C ARG A 199 -1.44 -18.71 -4.60
N GLN A 200 -0.73 -17.65 -4.26
CA GLN A 200 -0.76 -17.07 -2.92
C GLN A 200 -0.96 -15.57 -2.96
N PHE A 201 -1.54 -15.03 -1.89
CA PHE A 201 -1.53 -13.60 -1.61
C PHE A 201 -1.36 -13.36 -0.11
N LEU A 202 -1.02 -12.13 0.24
CA LEU A 202 -0.97 -11.67 1.63
C LEU A 202 -2.21 -10.85 1.97
N SER A 203 -2.61 -10.90 3.24
CA SER A 203 -3.51 -9.92 3.84
C SER A 203 -2.98 -9.42 5.18
N MET A 204 -3.37 -8.19 5.52
CA MET A 204 -3.08 -7.51 6.79
C MET A 204 -4.39 -6.83 7.26
N PRO A 205 -5.37 -7.61 7.80
CA PRO A 205 -6.66 -7.07 8.21
C PRO A 205 -6.51 -6.19 9.45
N TRP A 206 -6.83 -4.91 9.34
CA TRP A 206 -6.75 -3.91 10.41
C TRP A 206 -8.13 -3.63 11.00
N GLN A 207 -8.25 -3.66 12.34
CA GLN A 207 -9.45 -3.21 13.04
C GLN A 207 -9.31 -1.73 13.36
N GLY A 208 -10.11 -0.92 12.72
CA GLY A 208 -10.04 0.54 12.85
C GLY A 208 -11.42 1.19 12.92
N VAL A 209 -11.42 2.51 12.91
CA VAL A 209 -12.66 3.31 12.89
C VAL A 209 -12.82 3.90 11.50
N GLY A 210 -13.95 3.64 10.88
CA GLY A 210 -14.29 4.22 9.58
C GLY A 210 -14.66 5.70 9.66
N SER A 211 -14.80 6.35 8.52
CA SER A 211 -15.10 7.78 8.42
C SER A 211 -16.42 8.22 9.09
N ALA A 212 -17.36 7.29 9.26
CA ALA A 212 -18.62 7.53 9.99
C ALA A 212 -18.54 7.17 11.50
N GLY A 213 -17.33 6.93 12.04
CA GLY A 213 -17.12 6.63 13.45
C GLY A 213 -17.41 5.19 13.87
N GLN A 214 -17.79 4.29 12.95
CA GLN A 214 -18.05 2.88 13.26
C GLN A 214 -16.76 2.05 13.25
N ALA A 215 -16.64 1.12 14.20
CA ALA A 215 -15.59 0.11 14.17
C ALA A 215 -15.82 -0.86 13.02
N ARG A 216 -14.74 -1.14 12.26
CA ARG A 216 -14.78 -2.08 11.12
C ARG A 216 -13.43 -2.68 10.84
N GLU A 217 -13.44 -3.81 10.15
CA GLU A 217 -12.22 -4.39 9.58
C GLU A 217 -11.91 -3.78 8.21
N PHE A 218 -10.67 -3.36 8.05
CA PHE A 218 -10.09 -2.97 6.77
C PHE A 218 -9.22 -4.12 6.26
N PHE A 219 -9.71 -4.84 5.27
CA PHE A 219 -9.02 -6.00 4.72
C PHE A 219 -7.98 -5.56 3.68
N ILE A 220 -6.77 -5.22 4.15
CA ILE A 220 -5.63 -4.85 3.30
C ILE A 220 -5.06 -6.13 2.70
N TRP A 221 -5.03 -6.27 1.36
CA TRP A 221 -4.60 -7.49 0.71
C TRP A 221 -3.97 -7.25 -0.68
N GLY A 222 -3.53 -8.32 -1.36
CA GLY A 222 -3.04 -8.29 -2.74
C GLY A 222 -1.83 -7.39 -2.92
N ALA A 223 -1.82 -6.57 -3.96
CA ALA A 223 -0.70 -5.67 -4.30
C ALA A 223 -0.34 -4.71 -3.16
N THR A 224 -1.34 -4.16 -2.45
CA THR A 224 -1.10 -3.26 -1.31
C THR A 224 -0.37 -3.97 -0.18
N ALA A 225 -0.82 -5.16 0.22
CA ALA A 225 -0.16 -5.96 1.25
C ALA A 225 1.23 -6.44 0.79
N ALA A 226 1.40 -6.78 -0.48
CA ALA A 226 2.68 -7.19 -1.04
C ALA A 226 3.71 -6.05 -1.03
N MET A 227 3.31 -4.84 -1.41
CA MET A 227 4.18 -3.65 -1.34
C MET A 227 4.54 -3.28 0.11
N LEU A 228 3.59 -3.38 1.06
CA LEU A 228 3.88 -3.23 2.50
C LEU A 228 4.85 -4.31 3.00
N ARG A 229 4.73 -5.54 2.52
CA ARG A 229 5.67 -6.62 2.84
C ARG A 229 7.06 -6.33 2.29
N ASN A 230 7.17 -5.77 1.09
CA ASN A 230 8.45 -5.36 0.54
C ASN A 230 9.07 -4.21 1.36
N LEU A 231 8.26 -3.24 1.84
CA LEU A 231 8.74 -2.22 2.77
C LEU A 231 9.29 -2.86 4.07
N TYR A 232 8.57 -3.84 4.66
CA TYR A 232 9.09 -4.58 5.80
C TYR A 232 10.44 -5.24 5.48
N ARG A 233 10.58 -5.90 4.33
CA ARG A 233 11.84 -6.55 3.91
C ARG A 233 12.98 -5.55 3.77
N PHE A 234 12.69 -4.38 3.19
CA PHE A 234 13.66 -3.28 3.07
C PHE A 234 14.11 -2.75 4.43
N LEU A 235 13.18 -2.54 5.35
CA LEU A 235 13.50 -2.02 6.69
C LEU A 235 14.25 -3.05 7.55
N ARG A 236 14.01 -4.34 7.29
CA ARG A 236 14.64 -5.44 7.99
C ARG A 236 16.07 -5.73 7.54
N ALA A 237 16.40 -5.49 6.28
CA ALA A 237 17.74 -5.72 5.72
C ALA A 237 18.77 -4.76 6.30
#